data_d741fc9352369cf8989d8a15f90e8da0
#
_entry.id   d741fc9352369cf8989d8a15f90e8da0
#
_cell.length_a   1.000
_cell.length_b   1.000
_cell.length_c   1.000
_cell.angle_alpha   90.00
_cell.angle_beta   90.00
_cell.angle_gamma   90.00
#
_symmetry.space_group_name_H-M   'P 1'
#
loop_
_entity.id
_entity.type
_entity.pdbx_description
1 polymer ?
#
loop_
_entity_poly.entity_id
_entity_poly.type
_entity_poly.pdbx_seq_one_letter_code
_entity_poly.pdbx_strand_id
1 'polypeptide(L)'
;GKVDIGASGFTVTEERKKNVNFTDTYAKSKQVIIVRDTSVTAEKTGIGEKFYDNFIKDSRYTYLLKGLLNTLIITVFAVMIGIVFGFLIAIVRTNHDRNGGLTILNALCKAYLAVVRGTPVMIQLLIIYYVIFQSINTGKLFVAVIAFGLNSAAYVAEIVRSGIMAV
;
A
#
# COMPACT_ATOMS: atom_id res chain seq x y z
N GLY A 1 1.23 12.94 -37.48
CA GLY A 1 2.53 13.52 -37.16
C GLY A 1 3.62 12.55 -37.50
N LYS A 2 4.72 13.00 -38.06
CA LYS A 2 5.92 12.18 -38.27
C LYS A 2 6.63 12.03 -36.92
N VAL A 3 7.04 10.84 -36.58
CA VAL A 3 7.81 10.55 -35.36
C VAL A 3 9.16 9.99 -35.77
N ASP A 4 10.24 10.62 -35.31
CA ASP A 4 11.61 10.21 -35.69
C ASP A 4 12.06 8.98 -34.84
N ILE A 5 11.61 8.88 -33.59
CA ILE A 5 11.92 7.77 -32.69
C ILE A 5 10.65 7.40 -31.94
N GLY A 6 10.34 6.10 -31.93
CA GLY A 6 9.24 5.53 -31.14
C GLY A 6 9.77 4.52 -30.11
N ALA A 7 9.45 4.70 -28.83
CA ALA A 7 9.76 3.73 -27.77
C ALA A 7 8.47 3.14 -27.25
N SER A 8 8.20 1.87 -27.56
CA SER A 8 7.02 1.16 -27.10
C SER A 8 7.22 -0.36 -27.25
N GLY A 9 6.35 -1.15 -26.65
CA GLY A 9 6.35 -2.61 -26.79
C GLY A 9 5.86 -3.09 -28.17
N PHE A 10 6.54 -2.70 -29.23
CA PHE A 10 6.19 -3.15 -30.58
C PHE A 10 6.80 -4.51 -30.89
N THR A 11 5.99 -5.41 -31.42
CA THR A 11 6.47 -6.67 -31.96
C THR A 11 7.13 -6.42 -33.32
N VAL A 12 8.34 -6.95 -33.49
CA VAL A 12 9.07 -6.90 -34.74
C VAL A 12 8.44 -7.89 -35.71
N THR A 13 7.89 -7.39 -36.83
CA THR A 13 7.37 -8.20 -37.92
C THR A 13 8.08 -7.86 -39.22
N GLU A 14 8.17 -8.80 -40.17
CA GLU A 14 8.83 -8.57 -41.46
C GLU A 14 8.18 -7.41 -42.24
N GLU A 15 6.89 -7.24 -42.11
CA GLU A 15 6.16 -6.15 -42.74
C GLU A 15 6.54 -4.78 -42.14
N ARG A 16 6.74 -4.69 -40.85
CA ARG A 16 7.16 -3.44 -40.19
C ARG A 16 8.61 -3.10 -40.41
N LYS A 17 9.50 -4.07 -40.59
CA LYS A 17 10.90 -3.86 -40.93
C LYS A 17 11.10 -3.12 -42.28
N LYS A 18 10.11 -3.18 -43.16
CA LYS A 18 10.17 -2.46 -44.44
C LYS A 18 10.01 -0.96 -44.28
N ASN A 19 9.37 -0.51 -43.22
CA ASN A 19 9.01 0.88 -43.01
C ASN A 19 9.77 1.59 -41.89
N VAL A 20 10.36 0.81 -40.95
CA VAL A 20 11.08 1.35 -39.80
C VAL A 20 12.26 0.44 -39.44
N ASN A 21 13.33 1.06 -38.95
CA ASN A 21 14.46 0.34 -38.37
C ASN A 21 14.19 0.05 -36.90
N PHE A 22 14.47 -1.19 -36.50
CA PHE A 22 14.35 -1.61 -35.10
C PHE A 22 15.75 -1.71 -34.49
N THR A 23 15.87 -1.30 -33.22
CA THR A 23 17.04 -1.56 -32.38
C THR A 23 17.06 -3.03 -31.93
N ASP A 24 18.10 -3.45 -31.25
CA ASP A 24 18.14 -4.75 -30.60
C ASP A 24 17.00 -4.88 -29.59
N THR A 25 16.52 -6.12 -29.42
CA THR A 25 15.41 -6.42 -28.52
C THR A 25 15.82 -6.16 -27.07
N TYR A 26 15.23 -5.12 -26.46
CA TYR A 26 15.50 -4.76 -25.05
C TYR A 26 14.64 -5.53 -24.04
N ALA A 27 13.55 -6.17 -24.49
CA ALA A 27 12.71 -7.02 -23.64
C ALA A 27 12.07 -8.14 -24.46
N LYS A 28 12.08 -9.35 -23.92
CA LYS A 28 11.35 -10.49 -24.47
C LYS A 28 10.12 -10.73 -23.61
N SER A 29 8.92 -10.55 -24.17
CA SER A 29 7.66 -10.91 -23.52
C SER A 29 6.97 -12.03 -24.28
N LYS A 30 6.39 -12.97 -23.55
CA LYS A 30 5.48 -13.97 -24.15
C LYS A 30 4.07 -13.40 -24.06
N GLN A 31 3.44 -13.22 -25.22
CA GLN A 31 2.01 -12.97 -25.28
C GLN A 31 1.30 -14.33 -25.29
N VAL A 32 0.41 -14.54 -24.33
CA VAL A 32 -0.44 -15.72 -24.27
C VAL A 32 -1.88 -15.28 -24.47
N ILE A 33 -2.58 -15.96 -25.37
CA ILE A 33 -4.02 -15.76 -25.54
C ILE A 33 -4.69 -16.75 -24.59
N ILE A 34 -5.39 -16.25 -23.59
CA ILE A 34 -6.24 -17.08 -22.74
C ILE A 34 -7.56 -17.24 -23.47
N VAL A 35 -7.76 -18.39 -24.10
CA VAL A 35 -9.06 -18.77 -24.64
C VAL A 35 -9.82 -19.61 -23.62
N ARG A 36 -11.11 -19.36 -23.50
CA ARG A 36 -11.96 -20.22 -22.72
C ARG A 36 -12.00 -21.58 -23.40
N ASP A 37 -11.56 -22.62 -22.72
CA ASP A 37 -11.71 -23.97 -23.20
C ASP A 37 -13.20 -24.32 -23.22
N THR A 38 -13.78 -24.34 -24.40
CA THR A 38 -15.18 -24.68 -24.60
C THR A 38 -15.43 -26.18 -24.51
N SER A 39 -14.36 -27.00 -24.48
CA SER A 39 -14.47 -28.46 -24.26
C SER A 39 -14.76 -28.78 -22.79
N VAL A 40 -14.41 -27.86 -21.89
CA VAL A 40 -14.86 -27.93 -20.50
C VAL A 40 -16.32 -27.49 -20.50
N THR A 41 -17.21 -28.44 -20.74
CA THR A 41 -18.64 -28.30 -20.46
C THR A 41 -18.76 -27.62 -19.12
N ALA A 42 -19.50 -26.50 -19.07
CA ALA A 42 -19.81 -25.83 -17.81
C ALA A 42 -20.65 -26.85 -16.99
N GLU A 43 -19.92 -27.74 -16.31
CA GLU A 43 -20.51 -28.58 -15.29
C GLU A 43 -21.27 -27.62 -14.38
N LYS A 44 -22.54 -27.85 -14.18
CA LYS A 44 -23.37 -27.13 -13.23
C LYS A 44 -22.86 -27.46 -11.84
N THR A 45 -21.64 -26.98 -11.53
CA THR A 45 -21.04 -27.13 -10.22
C THR A 45 -21.95 -26.44 -9.22
N GLY A 46 -22.49 -27.21 -8.29
CA GLY A 46 -23.29 -26.69 -7.19
C GLY A 46 -22.49 -25.68 -6.38
N ILE A 47 -23.20 -24.84 -5.62
CA ILE A 47 -22.57 -23.83 -4.74
C ILE A 47 -21.55 -24.51 -3.80
N GLY A 48 -21.85 -25.74 -3.33
CA GLY A 48 -20.97 -26.54 -2.48
C GLY A 48 -19.65 -26.92 -3.15
N GLU A 49 -19.67 -27.35 -4.42
CA GLU A 49 -18.47 -27.70 -5.19
C GLU A 49 -17.62 -26.46 -5.47
N LYS A 50 -18.25 -25.34 -5.82
CA LYS A 50 -17.55 -24.07 -5.98
C LYS A 50 -16.88 -23.61 -4.68
N PHE A 51 -17.54 -23.80 -3.55
CA PHE A 51 -16.97 -23.50 -2.25
C PHE A 51 -15.76 -24.41 -1.95
N TYR A 52 -15.91 -25.71 -2.19
CA TYR A 52 -14.82 -26.67 -2.02
C TYR A 52 -13.62 -26.33 -2.90
N ASP A 53 -13.82 -26.08 -4.19
CA ASP A 53 -12.74 -25.77 -5.14
C ASP A 53 -12.04 -24.43 -4.84
N ASN A 54 -12.77 -23.45 -4.30
CA ASN A 54 -12.18 -22.14 -4.01
C ASN A 54 -11.52 -22.04 -2.65
N PHE A 55 -11.98 -22.79 -1.65
CA PHE A 55 -11.53 -22.64 -0.27
C PHE A 55 -10.80 -23.86 0.29
N ILE A 56 -11.21 -25.06 -0.08
CA ILE A 56 -10.70 -26.29 0.55
C ILE A 56 -9.64 -26.95 -0.32
N LYS A 57 -9.87 -27.03 -1.61
CA LYS A 57 -8.94 -27.62 -2.58
C LYS A 57 -7.57 -26.94 -2.48
N ASP A 58 -6.50 -27.74 -2.50
CA ASP A 58 -5.12 -27.27 -2.36
C ASP A 58 -4.86 -26.48 -1.06
N SER A 59 -5.70 -26.68 -0.01
CA SER A 59 -5.59 -25.98 1.28
C SER A 59 -5.60 -24.47 1.15
N ARG A 60 -6.38 -23.92 0.20
CA ARG A 60 -6.42 -22.47 -0.08
C ARG A 60 -6.88 -21.62 1.12
N TYR A 61 -7.66 -22.19 2.03
CA TYR A 61 -8.03 -21.53 3.29
C TYR A 61 -6.81 -21.09 4.12
N THR A 62 -5.66 -21.79 3.98
CA THR A 62 -4.44 -21.41 4.72
C THR A 62 -3.92 -20.05 4.30
N TYR A 63 -4.09 -19.65 3.03
CA TYR A 63 -3.73 -18.31 2.56
C TYR A 63 -4.61 -17.25 3.21
N LEU A 64 -5.92 -17.54 3.35
CA LEU A 64 -6.85 -16.63 4.02
C LEU A 64 -6.52 -16.48 5.50
N LEU A 65 -6.25 -17.59 6.19
CA LEU A 65 -5.87 -17.56 7.61
C LEU A 65 -4.54 -16.83 7.83
N LYS A 66 -3.53 -17.07 6.99
CA LYS A 66 -2.25 -16.34 7.04
C LYS A 66 -2.46 -14.85 6.76
N GLY A 67 -3.28 -14.50 5.78
CA GLY A 67 -3.64 -13.11 5.50
C GLY A 67 -4.33 -12.43 6.68
N LEU A 68 -5.31 -13.12 7.29
CA LEU A 68 -6.00 -12.65 8.48
C LEU A 68 -5.03 -12.44 9.65
N LEU A 69 -4.16 -13.40 9.93
CA LEU A 69 -3.15 -13.30 10.98
C LEU A 69 -2.23 -12.08 10.75
N ASN A 70 -1.73 -11.91 9.54
CA ASN A 70 -0.91 -10.75 9.21
C ASN A 70 -1.66 -9.43 9.42
N THR A 71 -2.94 -9.37 9.04
CA THR A 71 -3.78 -8.18 9.26
C THR A 71 -3.94 -7.90 10.74
N LEU A 72 -4.22 -8.91 11.57
CA LEU A 72 -4.34 -8.75 13.01
C LEU A 72 -3.03 -8.26 13.65
N ILE A 73 -1.90 -8.83 13.24
CA ILE A 73 -0.57 -8.40 13.71
C ILE A 73 -0.35 -6.92 13.37
N ILE A 74 -0.54 -6.55 12.10
CA ILE A 74 -0.37 -5.15 11.66
C ILE A 74 -1.27 -4.24 12.46
N THR A 75 -2.55 -4.59 12.63
CA THR A 75 -3.53 -3.76 13.33
C THR A 75 -3.14 -3.54 14.78
N VAL A 76 -2.82 -4.60 15.53
CA VAL A 76 -2.45 -4.49 16.95
C VAL A 76 -1.23 -3.59 17.13
N PHE A 77 -0.15 -3.85 16.39
CA PHE A 77 1.06 -3.06 16.53
C PHE A 77 0.90 -1.62 16.01
N ALA A 78 0.18 -1.42 14.92
CA ALA A 78 -0.09 -0.08 14.40
C ALA A 78 -0.94 0.76 15.36
N VAL A 79 -1.94 0.16 16.01
CA VAL A 79 -2.75 0.82 17.04
C VAL A 79 -1.92 1.17 18.27
N MET A 80 -1.06 0.27 18.73
CA MET A 80 -0.16 0.55 19.86
C MET A 80 0.76 1.74 19.57
N ILE A 81 1.42 1.74 18.41
CA ILE A 81 2.26 2.85 17.93
C ILE A 81 1.40 4.12 17.84
N GLY A 82 0.22 4.00 17.24
CA GLY A 82 -0.72 5.11 17.06
C GLY A 82 -1.12 5.76 18.37
N ILE A 83 -1.44 4.98 19.37
CA ILE A 83 -1.81 5.48 20.71
C ILE A 83 -0.61 6.20 21.34
N VAL A 84 0.54 5.55 21.44
CA VAL A 84 1.72 6.13 22.11
C VAL A 84 2.14 7.44 21.46
N PHE A 85 2.40 7.44 20.15
CA PHE A 85 2.83 8.65 19.44
C PHE A 85 1.72 9.68 19.32
N GLY A 86 0.48 9.25 19.15
CA GLY A 86 -0.67 10.15 19.09
C GLY A 86 -0.87 10.93 20.41
N PHE A 87 -0.76 10.26 21.55
CA PHE A 87 -0.80 10.94 22.86
C PHE A 87 0.35 11.93 23.04
N LEU A 88 1.58 11.55 22.69
CA LEU A 88 2.73 12.45 22.78
C LEU A 88 2.52 13.71 21.95
N ILE A 89 2.06 13.57 20.71
CA ILE A 89 1.76 14.70 19.83
C ILE A 89 0.63 15.56 20.39
N ALA A 90 -0.42 14.94 20.92
CA ALA A 90 -1.54 15.66 21.53
C ALA A 90 -1.10 16.49 22.73
N ILE A 91 -0.26 15.94 23.62
CA ILE A 91 0.27 16.66 24.79
C ILE A 91 1.10 17.86 24.36
N VAL A 92 2.00 17.68 23.40
CA VAL A 92 2.84 18.80 22.89
C VAL A 92 1.97 19.91 22.33
N ARG A 93 0.98 19.60 21.52
CA ARG A 93 0.09 20.57 20.90
C ARG A 93 -0.80 21.26 21.93
N THR A 94 -1.37 20.51 22.86
CA THR A 94 -2.22 21.07 23.93
C THR A 94 -1.42 21.98 24.86
N ASN A 95 -0.19 21.58 25.22
CA ASN A 95 0.68 22.41 26.05
C ASN A 95 1.03 23.73 25.35
N HIS A 96 1.29 23.70 24.05
CA HIS A 96 1.52 24.91 23.27
C HIS A 96 0.27 25.81 23.24
N ASP A 97 -0.89 25.23 23.00
CA ASP A 97 -2.16 25.95 22.89
C ASP A 97 -2.54 26.63 24.22
N ARG A 98 -2.18 26.04 25.39
CA ARG A 98 -2.48 26.58 26.74
C ARG A 98 -1.39 27.52 27.27
N ASN A 99 -0.12 27.17 27.07
CA ASN A 99 1.00 27.84 27.76
C ASN A 99 1.96 28.57 26.80
N GLY A 100 1.76 28.45 25.48
CA GLY A 100 2.67 29.03 24.47
C GLY A 100 4.05 28.37 24.38
N GLY A 101 4.30 27.31 25.18
CA GLY A 101 5.58 26.60 25.19
C GLY A 101 5.77 25.66 23.99
N LEU A 102 6.99 25.12 23.85
CA LEU A 102 7.32 24.11 22.86
C LEU A 102 7.00 24.48 21.40
N THR A 103 7.20 25.75 21.04
CA THR A 103 6.81 26.31 19.72
C THR A 103 7.41 25.53 18.55
N ILE A 104 8.70 25.19 18.60
CA ILE A 104 9.38 24.44 17.52
C ILE A 104 8.79 23.03 17.40
N LEU A 105 8.62 22.36 18.54
CA LEU A 105 8.08 20.99 18.55
C LEU A 105 6.62 20.96 18.08
N ASN A 106 5.83 21.97 18.47
CA ASN A 106 4.46 22.14 17.97
C ASN A 106 4.43 22.39 16.45
N ALA A 107 5.36 23.17 15.90
CA ALA A 107 5.45 23.40 14.46
C ALA A 107 5.78 22.09 13.70
N LEU A 108 6.69 21.28 14.23
CA LEU A 108 6.99 19.95 13.66
C LEU A 108 5.78 19.01 13.72
N CYS A 109 5.07 18.99 14.86
CA CYS A 109 3.83 18.20 14.99
C CYS A 109 2.76 18.65 13.98
N LYS A 110 2.57 19.95 13.80
CA LYS A 110 1.63 20.51 12.81
C LYS A 110 2.01 20.09 11.38
N ALA A 111 3.29 20.20 11.02
CA ALA A 111 3.78 19.77 9.71
C ALA A 111 3.55 18.28 9.48
N TYR A 112 3.88 17.43 10.45
CA TYR A 112 3.60 16.00 10.40
C TYR A 112 2.12 15.69 10.18
N LEU A 113 1.23 16.32 10.97
CA LEU A 113 -0.21 16.11 10.85
C LEU A 113 -0.75 16.59 9.49
N ALA A 114 -0.25 17.73 8.99
CA ALA A 114 -0.63 18.26 7.70
C ALA A 114 -0.26 17.30 6.56
N VAL A 115 0.96 16.75 6.58
CA VAL A 115 1.43 15.81 5.57
C VAL A 115 0.66 14.49 5.67
N VAL A 116 0.59 13.89 6.84
CA VAL A 116 0.00 12.54 7.00
C VAL A 116 -1.50 12.55 6.75
N ARG A 117 -2.22 13.58 7.19
CA ARG A 117 -3.67 13.68 6.96
C ARG A 117 -4.04 14.31 5.61
N GLY A 118 -3.10 15.01 4.98
CA GLY A 118 -3.28 15.65 3.67
C GLY A 118 -2.93 14.76 2.48
N THR A 119 -2.31 13.58 2.72
CA THR A 119 -1.92 12.69 1.64
C THR A 119 -2.62 11.32 1.76
N PRO A 120 -2.97 10.67 0.62
CA PRO A 120 -3.57 9.34 0.65
C PRO A 120 -2.64 8.30 1.29
N VAL A 121 -3.16 7.46 2.19
CA VAL A 121 -2.39 6.44 2.91
C VAL A 121 -1.63 5.48 1.99
N MET A 122 -2.19 5.15 0.81
CA MET A 122 -1.51 4.30 -0.17
C MET A 122 -0.21 4.93 -0.68
N ILE A 123 -0.21 6.23 -0.94
CA ILE A 123 0.99 6.96 -1.39
C ILE A 123 2.04 6.97 -0.27
N GLN A 124 1.62 7.18 0.97
CA GLN A 124 2.52 7.10 2.13
C GLN A 124 3.17 5.73 2.27
N LEU A 125 2.39 4.65 2.15
CA LEU A 125 2.90 3.28 2.16
C LEU A 125 3.95 3.03 1.08
N LEU A 126 3.69 3.49 -0.15
CA LEU A 126 4.63 3.35 -1.27
C LEU A 126 5.92 4.12 -1.02
N ILE A 127 5.84 5.36 -0.54
CA ILE A 127 7.02 6.18 -0.22
C ILE A 127 7.82 5.52 0.92
N ILE A 128 7.16 5.11 1.99
CA ILE A 128 7.84 4.48 3.13
C ILE A 128 8.52 3.19 2.68
N TYR A 129 7.85 2.34 1.90
CA TYR A 129 8.40 1.07 1.46
C TYR A 129 9.50 1.21 0.41
N TYR A 130 9.27 2.00 -0.65
CA TYR A 130 10.17 2.07 -1.79
C TYR A 130 11.25 3.15 -1.69
N VAL A 131 11.07 4.17 -0.86
CA VAL A 131 12.04 5.26 -0.72
C VAL A 131 12.78 5.16 0.60
N ILE A 132 12.05 5.04 1.73
CA ILE A 132 12.69 5.07 3.06
C ILE A 132 13.34 3.72 3.38
N PHE A 133 12.64 2.62 3.14
CA PHE A 133 13.13 1.27 3.47
C PHE A 133 13.73 0.52 2.29
N GLN A 134 13.94 1.15 1.13
CA GLN A 134 14.50 0.52 -0.07
C GLN A 134 15.87 -0.14 0.20
N SER A 135 16.75 0.55 0.91
CA SER A 135 18.11 0.10 1.20
C SER A 135 18.21 -0.84 2.41
N ILE A 136 17.13 -1.05 3.13
CA ILE A 136 17.09 -1.84 4.34
C ILE A 136 16.36 -3.14 4.04
N ASN A 137 17.03 -4.28 4.21
CA ASN A 137 16.40 -5.60 4.01
C ASN A 137 15.44 -5.93 5.18
N THR A 138 14.38 -5.15 5.28
CA THR A 138 13.34 -5.31 6.31
C THR A 138 12.12 -6.05 5.76
N GLY A 139 11.50 -6.87 6.59
CA GLY A 139 10.28 -7.58 6.21
C GLY A 139 9.13 -6.62 5.89
N LYS A 140 8.38 -6.92 4.83
CA LYS A 140 7.22 -6.10 4.40
C LYS A 140 6.20 -5.84 5.51
N LEU A 141 6.02 -6.81 6.41
CA LEU A 141 5.12 -6.70 7.56
C LEU A 141 5.56 -5.60 8.52
N PHE A 142 6.87 -5.51 8.82
CA PHE A 142 7.42 -4.47 9.69
C PHE A 142 7.21 -3.07 9.11
N VAL A 143 7.49 -2.90 7.80
CA VAL A 143 7.26 -1.61 7.12
C VAL A 143 5.79 -1.22 7.16
N ALA A 144 4.88 -2.18 6.96
CA ALA A 144 3.45 -1.94 7.05
C ALA A 144 3.03 -1.49 8.46
N VAL A 145 3.55 -2.15 9.51
CA VAL A 145 3.28 -1.77 10.91
C VAL A 145 3.70 -0.33 11.18
N ILE A 146 4.92 0.07 10.78
CA ILE A 146 5.40 1.44 10.95
C ILE A 146 4.54 2.45 10.18
N ALA A 147 4.25 2.17 8.92
CA ALA A 147 3.49 3.08 8.07
C ALA A 147 2.06 3.30 8.57
N PHE A 148 1.35 2.21 8.90
CA PHE A 148 0.00 2.31 9.48
C PHE A 148 0.02 2.88 10.90
N GLY A 149 1.06 2.59 11.68
CA GLY A 149 1.23 3.16 13.02
C GLY A 149 1.40 4.67 13.00
N LEU A 150 2.26 5.19 12.11
CA LEU A 150 2.41 6.62 11.90
C LEU A 150 1.12 7.26 11.39
N ASN A 151 0.43 6.64 10.45
CA ASN A 151 -0.85 7.15 9.99
C ASN A 151 -1.87 7.20 11.14
N SER A 152 -2.01 6.13 11.93
CA SER A 152 -2.90 6.06 13.09
C SER A 152 -2.58 7.13 14.13
N ALA A 153 -1.29 7.38 14.41
CA ALA A 153 -0.84 8.38 15.37
C ALA A 153 -1.36 9.79 15.04
N ALA A 154 -1.43 10.14 13.77
CA ALA A 154 -1.95 11.45 13.36
C ALA A 154 -3.44 11.62 13.66
N TYR A 155 -4.24 10.59 13.51
CA TYR A 155 -5.67 10.63 13.84
C TYR A 155 -5.89 10.59 15.35
N VAL A 156 -5.18 9.73 16.08
CA VAL A 156 -5.25 9.65 17.54
C VAL A 156 -4.86 10.98 18.18
N ALA A 157 -3.79 11.61 17.68
CA ALA A 157 -3.35 12.92 18.19
C ALA A 157 -4.44 13.98 18.13
N GLU A 158 -5.18 14.03 17.02
CA GLU A 158 -6.24 15.01 16.84
C GLU A 158 -7.47 14.70 17.72
N ILE A 159 -7.85 13.42 17.81
CA ILE A 159 -8.96 12.99 18.66
C ILE A 159 -8.67 13.31 20.13
N VAL A 160 -7.48 12.94 20.61
CA VAL A 160 -7.07 13.17 22.00
C VAL A 160 -6.98 14.67 22.29
N ARG A 161 -6.35 15.45 21.39
CA ARG A 161 -6.27 16.91 21.55
C ARG A 161 -7.66 17.56 21.61
N SER A 162 -8.56 17.16 20.70
CA SER A 162 -9.93 17.66 20.68
C SER A 162 -10.67 17.31 21.98
N GLY A 163 -10.49 16.09 22.49
CA GLY A 163 -11.09 15.69 23.78
C GLY A 163 -10.55 16.51 24.96
N ILE A 164 -9.24 16.76 25.03
CA ILE A 164 -8.63 17.57 26.11
C ILE A 164 -9.08 19.04 26.04
N MET A 165 -9.29 19.57 24.84
CA MET A 165 -9.68 20.96 24.67
C MET A 165 -11.19 21.18 24.84
N ALA A 166 -12.00 20.13 24.91
CA ALA A 166 -13.43 20.19 25.13
C ALA A 166 -13.81 20.28 26.63
N VAL A 167 -12.86 20.04 27.53
CA VAL A 167 -12.98 20.10 28.99
C VAL A 167 -12.36 21.41 29.51
#